data_cfb78918b836c3ac94e174cee3dac406
#
_entry.id   cfb78918b836c3ac94e174cee3dac406
#
_cell.length_a   1.000
_cell.length_b   1.000
_cell.length_c   1.000
_cell.angle_alpha   90.00
_cell.angle_beta   90.00
_cell.angle_gamma   90.00
#
_symmetry.space_group_name_H-M   'P 1'
#
loop_
_entity.id
_entity.type
_entity.pdbx_description
1 polymer ?
#
loop_
_entity_poly.entity_id
_entity_poly.type
_entity_poly.pdbx_seq_one_letter_code
_entity_poly.pdbx_strand_id
1 'polypeptide(L)'
;EMQRSLVGSEMCIRDRNGGGVSLEDGEDRYVAGQAVPKTILGSNISFRYKRFDLSLQINGAFGHKIYNGTSLTYMNMNIFPDYNVMKKAPQQNIKDQTATDYWLEKGDYVNFDYVTLGWNVPIEKVQKLKKYVRSLRLAFTVNNLATISGYSGLSPMINSSTVNSTLGVDDKRGYPLARTYTLGLSINF
;
A
#
# COMPACT_ATOMS: atom_id res chain seq x y z
N GLU A 1 8.44 -26.01 -5.07
CA GLU A 1 7.16 -26.42 -4.43
C GLU A 1 6.72 -25.51 -3.29
N MET A 2 7.64 -24.84 -2.59
CA MET A 2 7.32 -23.87 -1.54
C MET A 2 6.51 -22.65 -2.02
N GLN A 3 6.50 -22.36 -3.31
CA GLN A 3 5.85 -21.20 -3.89
C GLN A 3 4.33 -21.30 -4.09
N ARG A 4 3.78 -22.51 -4.06
CA ARG A 4 2.34 -22.72 -4.23
C ARG A 4 1.52 -22.51 -2.95
N SER A 5 2.15 -22.51 -1.79
CA SER A 5 1.42 -22.41 -0.52
C SER A 5 1.15 -20.97 -0.06
N LEU A 6 1.75 -19.97 -0.68
CA LEU A 6 1.54 -18.55 -0.31
C LEU A 6 0.27 -17.94 -0.93
N VAL A 7 -0.34 -18.59 -1.92
CA VAL A 7 -1.62 -18.16 -2.47
C VAL A 7 -2.73 -18.66 -1.56
N GLY A 8 -3.05 -17.88 -0.53
CA GLY A 8 -4.17 -18.12 0.36
C GLY A 8 -3.83 -18.56 1.79
N SER A 9 -2.61 -18.99 2.07
CA SER A 9 -2.19 -19.33 3.44
C SER A 9 -0.72 -19.05 3.66
N GLU A 10 -0.42 -18.26 4.68
CA GLU A 10 0.93 -18.02 5.16
C GLU A 10 1.33 -19.17 6.11
N MET A 11 2.48 -19.76 5.86
CA MET A 11 3.00 -20.80 6.74
C MET A 11 4.01 -20.17 7.69
N CYS A 12 3.74 -20.19 8.98
CA CYS A 12 4.61 -19.67 10.02
C CYS A 12 5.11 -20.80 10.91
N ILE A 13 6.20 -20.55 11.57
CA ILE A 13 6.91 -21.51 12.41
C ILE A 13 6.79 -21.06 13.84
N ARG A 14 6.32 -21.96 14.71
CA ARG A 14 6.26 -21.76 16.15
C ARG A 14 6.70 -23.05 16.83
N ASP A 15 7.65 -22.94 17.75
CA ASP A 15 8.04 -24.07 18.59
C ASP A 15 6.81 -24.55 19.41
N ARG A 16 6.35 -25.77 19.15
CA ARG A 16 5.23 -26.41 19.86
C ARG A 16 5.69 -27.34 20.94
N ASN A 17 6.89 -27.88 20.84
CA ASN A 17 7.36 -28.98 21.67
C ASN A 17 8.52 -28.61 22.58
N GLY A 18 9.01 -27.36 22.56
CA GLY A 18 10.12 -26.90 23.41
C GLY A 18 11.50 -27.50 23.03
N GLY A 19 11.59 -28.13 21.87
CA GLY A 19 12.82 -28.75 21.35
C GLY A 19 13.62 -27.89 20.36
N GLY A 20 13.18 -26.66 20.13
CA GLY A 20 13.67 -25.78 19.08
C GLY A 20 12.76 -25.80 17.86
N VAL A 21 12.89 -24.78 16.99
CA VAL A 21 12.03 -24.60 15.80
C VAL A 21 12.42 -25.60 14.73
N SER A 22 11.48 -26.46 14.33
CA SER A 22 11.62 -27.39 13.20
C SER A 22 10.96 -26.87 11.93
N LEU A 23 11.67 -27.03 10.80
CA LEU A 23 11.18 -26.70 9.46
C LEU A 23 10.47 -27.89 8.78
N GLU A 24 10.40 -29.04 9.42
CA GLU A 24 9.75 -30.22 8.85
C GLU A 24 8.23 -30.09 8.81
N ASP A 25 7.63 -30.70 7.79
CA ASP A 25 6.19 -30.64 7.60
C ASP A 25 5.47 -31.37 8.72
N GLY A 26 4.53 -30.68 9.38
CA GLY A 26 3.68 -31.24 10.42
C GLY A 26 4.13 -31.00 11.86
N GLU A 27 5.35 -30.50 12.10
CA GLU A 27 5.82 -30.22 13.46
C GLU A 27 5.45 -28.79 13.90
N ASP A 28 6.21 -27.77 13.50
CA ASP A 28 6.04 -26.41 14.01
C ASP A 28 5.35 -25.46 13.02
N ARG A 29 5.04 -25.96 11.81
CA ARG A 29 4.38 -25.16 10.78
C ARG A 29 2.87 -25.08 11.01
N TYR A 30 2.30 -23.90 10.84
CA TYR A 30 0.87 -23.68 10.89
C TYR A 30 0.43 -22.55 9.96
N VAL A 31 -0.86 -22.52 9.61
CA VAL A 31 -1.42 -21.43 8.80
C VAL A 31 -1.68 -20.23 9.68
N ALA A 32 -0.88 -19.18 9.51
CA ALA A 32 -0.94 -17.97 10.36
C ALA A 32 -1.85 -16.88 9.81
N GLY A 33 -2.25 -16.96 8.54
CA GLY A 33 -3.12 -15.96 7.93
C GLY A 33 -3.35 -16.19 6.44
N GLN A 34 -3.96 -15.22 5.82
CA GLN A 34 -4.21 -15.20 4.39
C GLN A 34 -3.79 -13.87 3.77
N ALA A 35 -3.26 -13.92 2.55
CA ALA A 35 -2.85 -12.75 1.79
C ALA A 35 -4.02 -12.07 1.06
N VAL A 36 -5.10 -12.81 0.80
CA VAL A 36 -6.28 -12.28 0.12
C VAL A 36 -7.16 -11.52 1.12
N PRO A 37 -7.51 -10.25 0.86
CA PRO A 37 -8.42 -9.50 1.72
C PRO A 37 -9.78 -10.18 1.83
N LYS A 38 -10.32 -10.23 3.05
CA LYS A 38 -11.71 -10.70 3.30
C LYS A 38 -12.75 -9.69 2.85
N THR A 39 -12.40 -8.41 2.92
CA THR A 39 -13.30 -7.31 2.58
C THR A 39 -12.56 -6.27 1.78
N ILE A 40 -13.15 -5.85 0.67
CA ILE A 40 -12.66 -4.74 -0.15
C ILE A 40 -13.77 -3.69 -0.18
N LEU A 41 -13.41 -2.44 0.09
CA LEU A 41 -14.30 -1.30 0.04
C LEU A 41 -13.81 -0.31 -1.01
N GLY A 42 -14.77 0.22 -1.79
CA GLY A 42 -14.51 1.30 -2.74
C GLY A 42 -15.62 2.33 -2.65
N SER A 43 -15.26 3.61 -2.60
CA SER A 43 -16.22 4.71 -2.57
C SER A 43 -15.75 5.86 -3.44
N ASN A 44 -16.66 6.38 -4.26
CA ASN A 44 -16.46 7.61 -5.00
C ASN A 44 -17.48 8.64 -4.51
N ILE A 45 -17.00 9.73 -3.97
CA ILE A 45 -17.80 10.83 -3.42
C ILE A 45 -17.64 12.02 -4.34
N SER A 46 -18.76 12.51 -4.88
CA SER A 46 -18.78 13.73 -5.69
C SER A 46 -19.73 14.74 -5.07
N PHE A 47 -19.25 15.94 -4.89
CA PHE A 47 -20.01 17.04 -4.34
C PHE A 47 -19.89 18.26 -5.25
N ARG A 48 -21.02 18.91 -5.55
CA ARG A 48 -21.05 20.14 -6.34
C ARG A 48 -21.81 21.23 -5.58
N TYR A 49 -21.16 22.36 -5.46
CA TYR A 49 -21.78 23.54 -4.85
C TYR A 49 -21.48 24.77 -5.70
N LYS A 50 -22.53 25.35 -6.28
CA LYS A 50 -22.45 26.50 -7.19
C LYS A 50 -21.46 26.23 -8.34
N ARG A 51 -20.26 26.78 -8.28
CA ARG A 51 -19.21 26.72 -9.31
C ARG A 51 -18.05 25.82 -8.93
N PHE A 52 -18.10 25.25 -7.75
CA PHE A 52 -17.08 24.33 -7.25
C PHE A 52 -17.59 22.90 -7.34
N ASP A 53 -16.71 22.00 -7.71
CA ASP A 53 -16.92 20.57 -7.66
C ASP A 53 -15.77 19.91 -6.92
N LEU A 54 -16.08 18.95 -6.09
CA LEU A 54 -15.13 18.12 -5.34
C LEU A 54 -15.39 16.67 -5.72
N SER A 55 -14.35 15.94 -6.07
CA SER A 55 -14.40 14.49 -6.25
C SER A 55 -13.33 13.84 -5.39
N LEU A 56 -13.71 12.78 -4.70
CA LEU A 56 -12.86 12.03 -3.79
C LEU A 56 -13.05 10.54 -4.05
N GLN A 57 -11.97 9.82 -4.27
CA GLN A 57 -11.93 8.37 -4.37
C GLN A 57 -11.23 7.79 -3.16
N ILE A 58 -11.93 6.86 -2.49
CA ILE A 58 -11.41 6.13 -1.35
C ILE A 58 -11.50 4.65 -1.66
N ASN A 59 -10.47 3.91 -1.36
CA ASN A 59 -10.52 2.45 -1.35
C ASN A 59 -9.88 1.89 -0.07
N GLY A 60 -10.19 0.64 0.23
CA GLY A 60 -9.63 -0.04 1.38
C GLY A 60 -9.75 -1.55 1.24
N ALA A 61 -8.84 -2.25 1.89
CA ALA A 61 -8.85 -3.70 1.99
C ALA A 61 -8.57 -4.11 3.43
N PHE A 62 -9.27 -5.15 3.89
CA PHE A 62 -9.26 -5.56 5.30
C PHE A 62 -9.26 -7.08 5.44
N GLY A 63 -8.70 -7.55 6.55
CA GLY A 63 -8.71 -8.96 6.94
C GLY A 63 -7.68 -9.80 6.21
N HIS A 64 -6.60 -9.20 5.72
CA HIS A 64 -5.46 -9.89 5.15
C HIS A 64 -4.18 -9.59 5.92
N LYS A 65 -3.17 -10.41 5.66
CA LYS A 65 -1.84 -10.24 6.22
C LYS A 65 -0.81 -10.06 5.13
N ILE A 66 0.27 -9.36 5.47
CA ILE A 66 1.42 -9.12 4.60
C ILE A 66 2.66 -9.67 5.30
N TYR A 67 3.41 -10.49 4.58
CA TYR A 67 4.71 -10.96 5.03
C TYR A 67 5.78 -9.92 4.70
N ASN A 68 6.35 -9.32 5.74
CA ASN A 68 7.33 -8.23 5.61
C ASN A 68 8.75 -8.77 5.38
N GLY A 69 9.01 -9.27 4.17
CA GLY A 69 10.35 -9.75 3.77
C GLY A 69 11.40 -8.65 3.69
N THR A 70 10.97 -7.39 3.51
CA THR A 70 11.84 -6.23 3.60
C THR A 70 12.41 -6.09 5.01
N SER A 71 11.56 -6.16 6.04
CA SER A 71 12.01 -6.13 7.44
C SER A 71 12.83 -7.36 7.80
N LEU A 72 12.41 -8.56 7.41
CA LEU A 72 13.17 -9.79 7.59
C LEU A 72 14.62 -9.62 7.11
N THR A 73 14.81 -9.01 5.96
CA THR A 73 16.15 -8.84 5.39
C THR A 73 16.93 -7.73 6.12
N TYR A 74 16.37 -6.53 6.19
CA TYR A 74 17.12 -5.35 6.65
C TYR A 74 17.11 -5.13 8.15
N MET A 75 16.40 -5.95 8.93
CA MET A 75 16.51 -6.00 10.38
C MET A 75 17.59 -6.98 10.85
N ASN A 76 18.14 -7.81 9.96
CA ASN A 76 19.19 -8.76 10.27
C ASN A 76 20.55 -8.05 10.38
N MET A 77 21.20 -8.15 11.53
CA MET A 77 22.51 -7.56 11.77
C MET A 77 23.66 -8.30 11.08
N ASN A 78 23.47 -9.55 10.67
CA ASN A 78 24.51 -10.31 9.98
C ASN A 78 24.80 -9.83 8.56
N ILE A 79 23.91 -9.02 7.96
CA ILE A 79 24.16 -8.45 6.63
C ILE A 79 25.05 -7.20 6.65
N PHE A 80 25.29 -6.63 7.84
CA PHE A 80 26.17 -5.48 7.99
C PHE A 80 27.64 -5.96 8.08
N PRO A 81 28.63 -5.31 7.40
CA PRO A 81 28.53 -4.03 6.69
C PRO A 81 28.23 -4.13 5.18
N ASP A 82 28.02 -5.32 4.62
CA ASP A 82 27.87 -5.52 3.18
C ASP A 82 26.61 -4.79 2.63
N TYR A 83 25.57 -4.72 3.47
CA TYR A 83 24.36 -3.97 3.19
C TYR A 83 23.97 -3.08 4.36
N ASN A 84 23.26 -1.99 4.06
CA ASN A 84 22.65 -1.16 5.08
C ASN A 84 21.55 -1.91 5.82
N VAL A 85 21.41 -1.63 7.11
CA VAL A 85 20.36 -2.16 7.97
C VAL A 85 19.39 -1.07 8.39
N MET A 86 18.18 -1.46 8.79
CA MET A 86 17.19 -0.51 9.31
C MET A 86 17.67 0.11 10.63
N LYS A 87 17.31 1.37 10.87
CA LYS A 87 17.69 2.12 12.08
C LYS A 87 17.37 1.39 13.39
N LYS A 88 16.33 0.56 13.39
CA LYS A 88 15.92 -0.24 14.56
C LYS A 88 16.69 -1.55 14.72
N ALA A 89 17.41 -2.00 13.69
CA ALA A 89 18.08 -3.30 13.70
C ALA A 89 19.11 -3.46 14.86
N PRO A 90 19.96 -2.47 15.18
CA PRO A 90 20.89 -2.60 16.30
C PRO A 90 20.20 -2.77 17.66
N GLN A 91 19.00 -2.20 17.84
CA GLN A 91 18.25 -2.30 19.08
C GLN A 91 17.64 -3.69 19.29
N GLN A 92 17.20 -4.32 18.20
CA GLN A 92 16.58 -5.65 18.24
C GLN A 92 17.60 -6.77 18.15
N ASN A 93 18.79 -6.50 17.60
CA ASN A 93 19.91 -7.42 17.48
C ASN A 93 19.53 -8.80 16.89
N ILE A 94 18.63 -8.80 15.90
CA ILE A 94 18.22 -10.02 15.20
C ILE A 94 19.37 -10.45 14.30
N LYS A 95 19.78 -11.72 14.41
CA LYS A 95 20.89 -12.30 13.65
C LYS A 95 20.47 -13.46 12.76
N ASP A 96 19.18 -13.73 12.69
CA ASP A 96 18.62 -14.84 11.94
C ASP A 96 17.64 -14.33 10.87
N GLN A 97 17.54 -15.07 9.76
CA GLN A 97 16.59 -14.82 8.67
C GLN A 97 15.51 -15.90 8.58
N THR A 98 15.18 -16.51 9.70
CA THR A 98 14.12 -17.52 9.72
C THR A 98 12.76 -16.89 9.45
N ALA A 99 12.04 -17.48 8.50
CA ALA A 99 10.71 -17.05 8.12
C ALA A 99 9.69 -17.46 9.18
N THR A 100 9.38 -16.57 10.11
CA THR A 100 8.44 -16.78 11.21
C THR A 100 7.25 -15.83 11.12
N ASP A 101 6.22 -16.08 11.92
CA ASP A 101 5.05 -15.20 12.08
C ASP A 101 5.38 -13.83 12.69
N TYR A 102 6.59 -13.65 13.24
CA TYR A 102 7.10 -12.36 13.70
C TYR A 102 7.09 -11.28 12.59
N TRP A 103 7.31 -11.71 11.34
CA TRP A 103 7.34 -10.84 10.17
C TRP A 103 5.99 -10.69 9.47
N LEU A 104 4.95 -11.34 10.00
CA LEU A 104 3.61 -11.35 9.43
C LEU A 104 2.75 -10.25 10.05
N GLU A 105 2.55 -9.18 9.32
CA GLU A 105 1.83 -7.99 9.76
C GLU A 105 0.40 -7.93 9.23
N LYS A 106 -0.46 -7.12 9.86
CA LYS A 106 -1.78 -6.80 9.32
C LYS A 106 -1.64 -5.93 8.08
N GLY A 107 -2.27 -6.34 6.98
CA GLY A 107 -2.28 -5.61 5.72
C GLY A 107 -3.43 -4.61 5.58
N ASP A 108 -4.27 -4.46 6.59
CA ASP A 108 -5.44 -3.59 6.55
C ASP A 108 -5.07 -2.14 6.22
N TYR A 109 -5.80 -1.55 5.26
CA TYR A 109 -5.56 -0.17 4.87
C TYR A 109 -6.82 0.54 4.38
N VAL A 110 -6.78 1.86 4.46
CA VAL A 110 -7.66 2.80 3.75
C VAL A 110 -6.80 3.77 2.97
N ASN A 111 -7.02 3.85 1.67
CA ASN A 111 -6.29 4.72 0.76
C ASN A 111 -7.21 5.79 0.17
N PHE A 112 -6.74 7.03 0.19
CA PHE A 112 -7.32 8.15 -0.52
C PHE A 112 -6.62 8.28 -1.87
N ASP A 113 -7.19 7.66 -2.91
CA ASP A 113 -6.57 7.55 -4.23
C ASP A 113 -6.38 8.89 -4.88
N TYR A 114 -7.44 9.68 -4.91
CA TYR A 114 -7.34 11.06 -5.39
C TYR A 114 -8.39 11.98 -4.76
N VAL A 115 -8.05 13.24 -4.73
CA VAL A 115 -8.94 14.36 -4.49
C VAL A 115 -8.81 15.32 -5.64
N THR A 116 -9.94 15.69 -6.25
CA THR A 116 -10.01 16.72 -7.29
C THR A 116 -10.92 17.86 -6.83
N LEU A 117 -10.41 19.07 -6.85
CA LEU A 117 -11.17 20.29 -6.66
C LEU A 117 -11.27 21.03 -7.98
N GLY A 118 -12.49 21.15 -8.51
CA GLY A 118 -12.80 21.86 -9.74
C GLY A 118 -13.45 23.22 -9.46
N TRP A 119 -13.13 24.21 -10.27
CA TRP A 119 -13.76 25.52 -10.25
C TRP A 119 -14.14 25.95 -11.66
N ASN A 120 -15.42 26.19 -11.86
CA ASN A 120 -15.97 26.73 -13.11
C ASN A 120 -15.92 28.27 -13.02
N VAL A 121 -15.00 28.87 -13.76
CA VAL A 121 -14.78 30.31 -13.76
C VAL A 121 -15.98 31.04 -14.34
N PRO A 122 -16.52 32.09 -13.67
CA PRO A 122 -17.67 32.86 -14.16
C PRO A 122 -17.28 33.78 -15.32
N ILE A 123 -17.22 33.25 -16.53
CA ILE A 123 -16.84 33.99 -17.73
C ILE A 123 -17.82 35.16 -18.00
N GLU A 124 -19.07 35.02 -17.59
CA GLU A 124 -20.07 36.08 -17.70
C GLU A 124 -19.65 37.41 -17.06
N LYS A 125 -18.83 37.33 -16.03
CA LYS A 125 -18.29 38.51 -15.34
C LYS A 125 -17.06 39.11 -16.01
N VAL A 126 -16.45 38.40 -16.98
CA VAL A 126 -15.25 38.86 -17.69
C VAL A 126 -15.61 39.13 -19.16
N GLN A 127 -16.10 40.35 -19.41
CA GLN A 127 -16.64 40.75 -20.72
C GLN A 127 -15.69 40.53 -21.89
N LYS A 128 -14.38 40.68 -21.70
CA LYS A 128 -13.35 40.48 -22.73
C LYS A 128 -13.22 39.00 -23.15
N LEU A 129 -13.44 38.06 -22.23
CA LEU A 129 -13.32 36.63 -22.49
C LEU A 129 -14.62 36.03 -23.06
N LYS A 130 -15.77 36.58 -22.71
CA LYS A 130 -17.09 36.10 -23.14
C LYS A 130 -17.26 36.01 -24.68
N LYS A 131 -16.51 36.83 -25.41
CA LYS A 131 -16.58 36.86 -26.86
C LYS A 131 -15.93 35.63 -27.52
N TYR A 132 -14.93 35.03 -26.84
CA TYR A 132 -14.10 33.95 -27.40
C TYR A 132 -14.21 32.63 -26.67
N VAL A 133 -14.59 32.64 -25.40
CA VAL A 133 -14.61 31.46 -24.54
C VAL A 133 -16.01 31.24 -23.98
N ARG A 134 -16.56 30.05 -24.19
CA ARG A 134 -17.88 29.66 -23.65
C ARG A 134 -17.79 29.16 -22.22
N SER A 135 -16.78 28.39 -21.90
CA SER A 135 -16.55 27.92 -20.53
C SER A 135 -15.06 27.75 -20.23
N LEU A 136 -14.72 28.01 -18.98
CA LEU A 136 -13.38 27.85 -18.44
C LEU A 136 -13.46 27.12 -17.11
N ARG A 137 -12.82 25.97 -17.01
CA ARG A 137 -12.75 25.18 -15.78
C ARG A 137 -11.29 25.00 -15.39
N LEU A 138 -10.98 25.29 -14.13
CA LEU A 138 -9.74 24.95 -13.47
C LEU A 138 -9.98 23.75 -12.57
N ALA A 139 -9.06 22.81 -12.57
CA ALA A 139 -9.11 21.63 -11.70
C ALA A 139 -7.75 21.42 -11.07
N PHE A 140 -7.74 21.15 -9.78
CA PHE A 140 -6.55 20.76 -9.03
C PHE A 140 -6.78 19.34 -8.49
N THR A 141 -5.91 18.42 -8.86
CA THR A 141 -5.99 17.01 -8.46
C THR A 141 -4.73 16.62 -7.70
N VAL A 142 -4.92 15.96 -6.58
CA VAL A 142 -3.86 15.28 -5.83
C VAL A 142 -4.13 13.78 -5.90
N ASN A 143 -3.22 13.02 -6.49
CA ASN A 143 -3.28 11.56 -6.50
C ASN A 143 -2.41 11.00 -5.37
N ASN A 144 -2.78 9.83 -4.87
CA ASN A 144 -2.16 9.17 -3.72
C ASN A 144 -2.04 10.12 -2.53
N LEU A 145 -3.18 10.72 -2.15
CA LEU A 145 -3.22 11.76 -1.12
C LEU A 145 -2.71 11.23 0.22
N ALA A 146 -3.21 10.09 0.65
CA ALA A 146 -2.80 9.46 1.91
C ALA A 146 -3.21 7.99 1.95
N THR A 147 -2.41 7.18 2.63
CA THR A 147 -2.75 5.80 3.00
C THR A 147 -2.70 5.68 4.51
N ILE A 148 -3.76 5.18 5.10
CA ILE A 148 -3.85 4.88 6.54
C ILE A 148 -3.74 3.38 6.69
N SER A 149 -2.70 2.91 7.37
CA SER A 149 -2.42 1.50 7.60
C SER A 149 -1.61 1.30 8.87
N GLY A 150 -1.73 0.11 9.48
CA GLY A 150 -0.85 -0.35 10.54
C GLY A 150 0.40 -1.09 10.03
N TYR A 151 0.54 -1.28 8.73
CA TYR A 151 1.68 -1.95 8.14
C TYR A 151 2.97 -1.12 8.28
N SER A 152 4.07 -1.75 8.70
CA SER A 152 5.33 -1.05 8.98
C SER A 152 6.22 -0.84 7.76
N GLY A 153 5.92 -1.52 6.64
CA GLY A 153 6.66 -1.39 5.38
C GLY A 153 6.27 -0.15 4.57
N LEU A 154 6.75 -0.07 3.33
CA LEU A 154 6.60 1.11 2.46
C LEU A 154 5.14 1.34 2.02
N SER A 155 4.40 0.30 1.74
CA SER A 155 3.00 0.37 1.31
C SER A 155 2.26 -0.93 1.60
N PRO A 156 1.05 -0.90 2.17
CA PRO A 156 0.22 -2.09 2.34
C PRO A 156 -0.42 -2.57 1.03
N MET A 157 -0.38 -1.76 -0.02
CA MET A 157 -0.90 -2.09 -1.35
C MET A 157 0.16 -2.79 -2.21
N ILE A 158 0.94 -3.67 -1.58
CA ILE A 158 2.01 -4.38 -2.28
C ILE A 158 1.42 -5.48 -3.12
N ASN A 159 1.72 -5.39 -4.41
CA ASN A 159 1.65 -6.46 -5.38
C ASN A 159 3.09 -6.79 -5.81
N SER A 160 3.88 -7.35 -4.92
CA SER A 160 5.30 -7.62 -5.16
C SER A 160 5.55 -8.72 -6.19
N SER A 161 4.51 -9.24 -6.75
CA SER A 161 4.54 -10.38 -7.63
C SER A 161 4.82 -10.04 -9.09
N THR A 162 5.91 -9.37 -9.36
CA THR A 162 6.38 -9.30 -10.76
C THR A 162 7.14 -10.54 -11.22
N VAL A 163 7.57 -11.41 -10.32
CA VAL A 163 8.42 -12.55 -10.68
C VAL A 163 7.80 -13.90 -10.35
N ASN A 164 7.04 -14.06 -9.27
CA ASN A 164 6.59 -15.38 -8.82
C ASN A 164 5.15 -15.49 -8.29
N SER A 165 4.25 -14.58 -8.66
CA SER A 165 2.83 -14.65 -8.29
C SER A 165 2.55 -14.85 -6.79
N THR A 166 3.43 -14.40 -5.90
CA THR A 166 3.27 -14.48 -4.46
C THR A 166 2.52 -13.27 -3.95
N LEU A 167 1.24 -13.44 -3.72
CA LEU A 167 0.39 -12.41 -3.13
C LEU A 167 0.76 -12.21 -1.66
N GLY A 168 0.76 -10.94 -1.18
CA GLY A 168 0.93 -10.63 0.24
C GLY A 168 2.36 -10.72 0.77
N VAL A 169 3.35 -10.81 -0.10
CA VAL A 169 4.77 -10.79 0.29
C VAL A 169 5.42 -9.48 -0.14
N ASP A 170 6.01 -8.76 0.81
CA ASP A 170 6.91 -7.64 0.55
C ASP A 170 8.33 -8.16 0.31
N ASP A 171 8.74 -8.25 -0.95
CA ASP A 171 10.01 -8.83 -1.39
C ASP A 171 11.12 -7.78 -1.62
N LYS A 172 11.04 -6.60 -1.04
CA LYS A 172 11.99 -5.48 -1.19
C LYS A 172 11.95 -4.76 -2.55
N ARG A 173 11.10 -5.18 -3.46
CA ARG A 173 11.01 -4.61 -4.82
C ARG A 173 9.87 -3.59 -4.98
N GLY A 174 9.05 -3.43 -3.92
CA GLY A 174 7.98 -2.45 -3.89
C GLY A 174 8.53 -1.03 -3.94
N TYR A 175 8.08 -0.24 -4.92
CA TYR A 175 8.34 1.19 -4.95
C TYR A 175 7.19 1.93 -4.26
N PRO A 176 7.46 2.90 -3.38
CA PRO A 176 6.39 3.66 -2.74
C PRO A 176 5.60 4.46 -3.76
N LEU A 177 4.29 4.49 -3.59
CA LEU A 177 3.40 5.28 -4.46
C LEU A 177 3.75 6.77 -4.35
N ALA A 178 4.08 7.36 -5.48
CA ALA A 178 4.37 8.79 -5.55
C ALA A 178 3.07 9.61 -5.43
N ARG A 179 3.11 10.65 -4.59
CA ARG A 179 2.05 11.66 -4.57
C ARG A 179 2.25 12.60 -5.74
N THR A 180 1.23 12.76 -6.58
CA THR A 180 1.29 13.65 -7.73
C THR A 180 0.27 14.77 -7.63
N TYR A 181 0.67 15.96 -8.05
CA TYR A 181 -0.16 17.16 -8.09
C TYR A 181 -0.37 17.56 -9.54
N THR A 182 -1.62 17.68 -9.94
CA THR A 182 -1.98 18.01 -11.33
C THR A 182 -2.87 19.24 -11.34
N LEU A 183 -2.49 20.23 -12.14
CA LEU A 183 -3.33 21.38 -12.45
C LEU A 183 -3.90 21.20 -13.87
N GLY A 184 -5.21 21.11 -13.96
CA GLY A 184 -5.94 20.98 -15.21
C GLY A 184 -6.63 22.29 -15.60
N LEU A 185 -6.56 22.61 -16.89
CA LEU A 185 -7.26 23.74 -17.50
C LEU A 185 -8.10 23.21 -18.67
N SER A 186 -9.42 23.40 -18.60
CA SER A 186 -10.33 23.09 -19.70
C SER A 186 -10.96 24.37 -20.24
N ILE A 187 -10.81 24.62 -21.53
CA ILE A 187 -11.35 25.78 -22.22
C ILE A 187 -12.24 25.30 -23.35
N ASN A 188 -13.47 25.77 -23.40
CA ASN A 188 -14.38 25.58 -24.55
C ASN A 188 -14.61 26.93 -25.23
N PHE A 189 -14.46 26.96 -26.52
CA PHE A 189 -14.65 28.12 -27.39
C PHE A 189 -16.03 28.19 -27.99
#